data_644d736486d9e0c564753277aebf4ef0
#
_entry.id   644d736486d9e0c564753277aebf4ef0
#
_cell.length_a   1.000
_cell.length_b   1.000
_cell.length_c   1.000
_cell.angle_alpha   90.00
_cell.angle_beta   90.00
_cell.angle_gamma   90.00
#
_symmetry.space_group_name_H-M   'P 1'
#
loop_
_entity.id
_entity.type
_entity.pdbx_description
1 polymer ?
#
loop_
_entity_poly.entity_id
_entity_poly.type
_entity_poly.pdbx_seq_one_letter_code
_entity_poly.pdbx_strand_id
1 'polypeptide(L)'
;FFTFCQPGTRFVYTNPVYGGTHHLIHQILAPFGIEGVPIPAGDTKKLRETISKTKNLRMVFVETPANPTLVMSDICAAVEEAQRHAEHPLVAVDNTFMGPAFQHPLKLGADLSIYSATKYLSGYSDMTGGVILAKNPELIAELQGTRAKLGNILQPAECWILTSRLPMVNHRMNRQSKNAQRIAEALVGHPEIQAIYYPSLFTDPAQIRIRDRQCDFPGAIISLDLHGGKKAAFETLRGLEIFKNAVSLGAVESLACHPATATHSEMTPEGQM
;
A
#
# COMPACT_ATOMS: atom_id res chain seq x y z
N PHE A 1 12.44 -6.41 -4.88
CA PHE A 1 13.52 -5.59 -5.48
C PHE A 1 14.73 -6.45 -5.79
N PHE A 2 15.48 -7.01 -4.83
CA PHE A 2 16.73 -7.74 -5.05
C PHE A 2 16.66 -8.90 -6.07
N THR A 3 15.47 -9.44 -6.36
CA THR A 3 15.30 -10.46 -7.39
C THR A 3 15.46 -9.89 -8.80
N PHE A 4 14.87 -8.72 -9.05
CA PHE A 4 14.71 -8.18 -10.40
C PHE A 4 15.51 -6.90 -10.66
N CYS A 5 15.93 -6.20 -9.61
CA CYS A 5 16.75 -4.99 -9.71
C CYS A 5 18.19 -5.30 -9.28
N GLN A 6 19.15 -4.86 -10.09
CA GLN A 6 20.58 -5.06 -9.85
C GLN A 6 21.31 -3.70 -9.76
N PRO A 7 22.53 -3.64 -9.25
CA PRO A 7 23.33 -2.42 -9.26
C PRO A 7 23.39 -1.79 -10.66
N GLY A 8 23.16 -0.48 -10.74
CA GLY A 8 23.07 0.28 -11.99
C GLY A 8 21.68 0.29 -12.65
N THR A 9 20.70 -0.40 -12.07
CA THR A 9 19.31 -0.36 -12.55
C THR A 9 18.44 0.61 -11.75
N ARG A 10 17.30 0.97 -12.33
CA ARG A 10 16.31 1.87 -11.77
C ARG A 10 14.95 1.20 -11.59
N PHE A 11 14.21 1.72 -10.63
CA PHE A 11 12.77 1.48 -10.53
C PHE A 11 12.04 2.80 -10.28
N VAL A 12 10.84 2.94 -10.85
CA VAL A 12 9.93 4.05 -10.57
C VAL A 12 9.00 3.62 -9.43
N TYR A 13 8.71 4.52 -8.48
CA TYR A 13 7.80 4.19 -7.38
C TYR A 13 6.89 5.36 -7.02
N THR A 14 5.67 5.07 -6.55
CA THR A 14 4.72 6.05 -6.03
C THR A 14 5.17 6.58 -4.66
N ASN A 15 5.04 7.87 -4.42
CA ASN A 15 5.40 8.53 -3.17
C ASN A 15 4.22 9.39 -2.67
N PRO A 16 3.81 9.32 -1.41
CA PRO A 16 4.42 8.54 -0.34
C PRO A 16 4.21 7.03 -0.49
N VAL A 17 5.12 6.25 0.12
CA VAL A 17 5.02 4.82 0.36
C VAL A 17 5.11 4.55 1.85
N TYR A 18 4.75 3.34 2.27
CA TYR A 18 4.95 2.90 3.65
C TYR A 18 6.38 3.19 4.15
N GLY A 19 6.52 3.69 5.40
CA GLY A 19 7.81 4.11 5.95
C GLY A 19 8.91 3.05 5.84
N GLY A 20 8.59 1.77 6.10
CA GLY A 20 9.56 0.69 5.91
C GLY A 20 10.01 0.50 4.45
N THR A 21 9.13 0.74 3.48
CA THR A 21 9.48 0.73 2.05
C THR A 21 10.36 1.92 1.71
N HIS A 22 10.06 3.10 2.23
CA HIS A 22 10.89 4.30 2.08
C HIS A 22 12.31 4.06 2.63
N HIS A 23 12.41 3.50 3.84
CA HIS A 23 13.69 3.14 4.46
C HIS A 23 14.46 2.12 3.60
N LEU A 24 13.80 1.06 3.13
CA LEU A 24 14.40 0.07 2.24
C LEU A 24 14.99 0.73 0.98
N ILE A 25 14.24 1.65 0.34
CA ILE A 25 14.67 2.34 -0.88
C ILE A 25 15.93 3.16 -0.62
N HIS A 26 15.92 4.01 0.40
CA HIS A 26 16.97 5.00 0.61
C HIS A 26 18.18 4.49 1.37
N GLN A 27 17.98 3.59 2.33
CA GLN A 27 19.07 3.13 3.20
C GLN A 27 19.64 1.77 2.81
N ILE A 28 18.90 0.98 2.05
CA ILE A 28 19.35 -0.35 1.65
C ILE A 28 19.61 -0.42 0.14
N LEU A 29 18.61 -0.12 -0.70
CA LEU A 29 18.74 -0.29 -2.15
C LEU A 29 19.68 0.76 -2.78
N ALA A 30 19.58 2.03 -2.38
CA ALA A 30 20.42 3.09 -2.93
C ALA A 30 21.93 2.84 -2.72
N PRO A 31 22.42 2.45 -1.52
CA PRO A 31 23.82 2.06 -1.32
C PRO A 31 24.29 0.88 -2.18
N PHE A 32 23.37 -0.04 -2.57
CA PHE A 32 23.67 -1.11 -3.53
C PHE A 32 23.63 -0.66 -4.99
N GLY A 33 23.45 0.63 -5.27
CA GLY A 33 23.39 1.16 -6.62
C GLY A 33 22.08 0.84 -7.35
N ILE A 34 21.00 0.54 -6.64
CA ILE A 34 19.64 0.39 -7.18
C ILE A 34 18.89 1.68 -6.90
N GLU A 35 18.60 2.45 -7.94
CA GLU A 35 18.08 3.81 -7.83
C GLU A 35 16.53 3.84 -7.92
N GLY A 36 15.88 4.36 -6.90
CA GLY A 36 14.44 4.64 -6.91
C GLY A 36 14.13 6.03 -7.46
N VAL A 37 13.21 6.13 -8.41
CA VAL A 37 12.72 7.39 -9.01
C VAL A 37 11.30 7.64 -8.50
N PRO A 38 11.09 8.60 -7.58
CA PRO A 38 9.77 8.85 -7.00
C PRO A 38 8.85 9.59 -7.98
N ILE A 39 7.57 9.28 -7.88
CA ILE A 39 6.47 9.99 -8.52
C ILE A 39 5.37 10.28 -7.50
N PRO A 40 4.68 11.42 -7.56
CA PRO A 40 3.56 11.69 -6.67
C PRO A 40 2.45 10.64 -6.84
N ALA A 41 1.98 10.07 -5.74
CA ALA A 41 0.85 9.15 -5.77
C ALA A 41 -0.38 9.84 -6.39
N GLY A 42 -1.10 9.12 -7.25
CA GLY A 42 -2.29 9.64 -7.94
C GLY A 42 -2.02 10.50 -9.18
N ASP A 43 -0.79 10.96 -9.41
CA ASP A 43 -0.44 11.72 -10.62
C ASP A 43 -0.17 10.77 -11.80
N THR A 44 -1.26 10.37 -12.48
CA THR A 44 -1.19 9.48 -13.66
C THR A 44 -0.36 10.07 -14.81
N LYS A 45 -0.37 11.39 -15.00
CA LYS A 45 0.40 12.05 -16.05
C LYS A 45 1.90 11.92 -15.76
N LYS A 46 2.31 12.26 -14.53
CA LYS A 46 3.70 12.16 -14.08
C LYS A 46 4.18 10.71 -14.08
N LEU A 47 3.32 9.76 -13.69
CA LEU A 47 3.57 8.32 -13.76
C LEU A 47 4.01 7.91 -15.18
N ARG A 48 3.18 8.19 -16.19
CA ARG A 48 3.47 7.86 -17.60
C ARG A 48 4.75 8.54 -18.10
N GLU A 49 4.88 9.84 -17.83
CA GLU A 49 6.06 10.61 -18.25
C GLU A 49 7.35 10.07 -17.63
N THR A 50 7.33 9.72 -16.35
CA THR A 50 8.53 9.23 -15.66
C THR A 50 8.89 7.82 -16.13
N ILE A 51 7.92 6.92 -16.27
CA ILE A 51 8.17 5.58 -16.81
C ILE A 51 8.81 5.70 -18.20
N SER A 52 8.21 6.45 -19.12
CA SER A 52 8.68 6.56 -20.52
C SER A 52 10.10 7.14 -20.67
N LYS A 53 10.56 7.97 -19.72
CA LYS A 53 11.86 8.65 -19.77
C LYS A 53 12.97 7.96 -18.97
N THR A 54 12.64 7.07 -18.05
CA THR A 54 13.61 6.42 -17.17
C THR A 54 14.36 5.33 -17.91
N LYS A 55 15.68 5.45 -18.02
CA LYS A 55 16.56 4.43 -18.62
C LYS A 55 16.99 3.41 -17.56
N ASN A 56 17.36 2.20 -18.00
CA ASN A 56 17.72 1.07 -17.14
C ASN A 56 16.58 0.72 -16.15
N LEU A 57 15.34 0.89 -16.58
CA LEU A 57 14.15 0.68 -15.78
C LEU A 57 13.84 -0.82 -15.70
N ARG A 58 13.78 -1.37 -14.48
CA ARG A 58 13.48 -2.79 -14.25
C ARG A 58 12.13 -3.02 -13.58
N MET A 59 11.63 -2.03 -12.85
CA MET A 59 10.40 -2.17 -12.10
C MET A 59 9.64 -0.84 -12.01
N VAL A 60 8.33 -0.94 -12.02
CA VAL A 60 7.40 0.12 -11.60
C VAL A 60 6.71 -0.39 -10.34
N PHE A 61 7.01 0.22 -9.20
CA PHE A 61 6.45 -0.15 -7.90
C PHE A 61 5.33 0.80 -7.53
N VAL A 62 4.12 0.29 -7.39
CA VAL A 62 2.92 1.09 -7.09
C VAL A 62 2.36 0.67 -5.75
N GLU A 63 2.35 1.57 -4.76
CA GLU A 63 1.55 1.41 -3.55
C GLU A 63 0.22 2.14 -3.75
N THR A 64 -0.90 1.45 -3.66
CA THR A 64 -2.22 2.05 -3.91
C THR A 64 -3.34 1.32 -3.15
N PRO A 65 -4.14 2.06 -2.34
CA PRO A 65 -4.02 3.48 -1.99
C PRO A 65 -2.72 3.82 -1.24
N ALA A 66 -2.28 5.08 -1.38
CA ALA A 66 -1.09 5.57 -0.69
C ALA A 66 -1.34 5.77 0.82
N ASN A 67 -0.36 5.42 1.65
CA ASN A 67 -0.40 5.65 3.09
C ASN A 67 0.26 7.01 3.43
N PRO A 68 -0.39 7.93 4.16
CA PRO A 68 -1.71 7.81 4.81
C PRO A 68 -2.87 8.45 4.04
N THR A 69 -2.62 9.11 2.92
CA THR A 69 -3.57 10.00 2.23
C THR A 69 -4.70 9.29 1.50
N LEU A 70 -4.60 7.97 1.32
CA LEU A 70 -5.53 7.12 0.57
C LEU A 70 -5.72 7.52 -0.91
N VAL A 71 -4.85 8.37 -1.44
CA VAL A 71 -4.82 8.71 -2.87
C VAL A 71 -4.53 7.45 -3.68
N MET A 72 -5.29 7.23 -4.74
CA MET A 72 -5.16 6.04 -5.57
C MET A 72 -4.31 6.31 -6.81
N SER A 73 -3.36 5.43 -7.06
CA SER A 73 -2.54 5.42 -8.27
C SER A 73 -3.10 4.43 -9.29
N ASP A 74 -3.04 4.83 -10.56
CA ASP A 74 -3.64 4.10 -11.67
C ASP A 74 -2.77 2.91 -12.09
N ILE A 75 -3.16 1.70 -11.68
CA ILE A 75 -2.46 0.45 -12.01
C ILE A 75 -2.47 0.19 -13.52
N CYS A 76 -3.61 0.43 -14.19
CA CYS A 76 -3.71 0.19 -15.63
C CYS A 76 -2.79 1.13 -16.42
N ALA A 77 -2.69 2.40 -15.99
CA ALA A 77 -1.77 3.35 -16.62
C ALA A 77 -0.30 2.93 -16.45
N ALA A 78 0.07 2.42 -15.27
CA ALA A 78 1.40 1.88 -15.03
C ALA A 78 1.70 0.68 -15.94
N VAL A 79 0.77 -0.25 -16.07
CA VAL A 79 0.88 -1.44 -16.92
C VAL A 79 1.01 -1.05 -18.40
N GLU A 80 0.12 -0.19 -18.89
CA GLU A 80 0.15 0.27 -20.29
C GLU A 80 1.48 0.93 -20.64
N GLU A 81 2.02 1.76 -19.76
CA GLU A 81 3.27 2.47 -20.01
C GLU A 81 4.49 1.54 -19.89
N ALA A 82 4.49 0.62 -18.92
CA ALA A 82 5.52 -0.41 -18.80
C ALA A 82 5.59 -1.32 -20.04
N GLN A 83 4.44 -1.68 -20.60
CA GLN A 83 4.37 -2.46 -21.84
C GLN A 83 4.90 -1.71 -23.09
N ARG A 84 4.76 -0.39 -23.11
CA ARG A 84 5.29 0.46 -24.21
C ARG A 84 6.79 0.75 -24.06
N HIS A 85 7.31 0.60 -22.85
CA HIS A 85 8.71 0.89 -22.56
C HIS A 85 9.65 -0.15 -23.20
N ALA A 86 10.77 0.30 -23.80
CA ALA A 86 11.69 -0.59 -24.51
C ALA A 86 12.31 -1.71 -23.64
N GLU A 87 12.41 -1.47 -22.35
CA GLU A 87 12.99 -2.44 -21.38
C GLU A 87 11.94 -3.31 -20.70
N HIS A 88 10.64 -3.13 -20.99
CA HIS A 88 9.51 -3.88 -20.45
C HIS A 88 9.63 -4.13 -18.93
N PRO A 89 9.69 -3.05 -18.10
CA PRO A 89 9.84 -3.20 -16.66
C PRO A 89 8.66 -3.93 -16.04
N LEU A 90 8.90 -4.73 -14.99
CA LEU A 90 7.84 -5.40 -14.24
C LEU A 90 6.99 -4.38 -13.47
N VAL A 91 5.69 -4.56 -13.46
CA VAL A 91 4.78 -3.79 -12.61
C VAL A 91 4.46 -4.58 -11.35
N ALA A 92 4.93 -4.06 -10.22
CA ALA A 92 4.70 -4.61 -8.89
C ALA A 92 3.78 -3.69 -8.09
N VAL A 93 2.70 -4.24 -7.55
CA VAL A 93 1.71 -3.47 -6.78
C VAL A 93 1.70 -3.94 -5.33
N ASP A 94 2.01 -3.05 -4.41
CA ASP A 94 1.70 -3.26 -2.99
C ASP A 94 0.20 -3.02 -2.78
N ASN A 95 -0.51 -4.11 -2.60
CA ASN A 95 -1.97 -4.15 -2.45
C ASN A 95 -2.39 -4.36 -0.99
N THR A 96 -1.54 -4.04 -0.04
CA THR A 96 -1.80 -4.30 1.38
C THR A 96 -3.07 -3.62 1.87
N PHE A 97 -3.32 -2.35 1.49
CA PHE A 97 -4.46 -1.57 1.98
C PHE A 97 -5.82 -2.04 1.44
N MET A 98 -5.86 -2.55 0.22
CA MET A 98 -7.08 -3.08 -0.39
C MET A 98 -7.17 -4.60 -0.23
N GLY A 99 -6.06 -5.26 0.11
CA GLY A 99 -6.00 -6.70 0.32
C GLY A 99 -6.52 -7.51 -0.88
N PRO A 100 -6.67 -8.82 -0.73
CA PRO A 100 -7.12 -9.68 -1.83
C PRO A 100 -8.62 -9.58 -2.12
N ALA A 101 -9.41 -8.91 -1.26
CA ALA A 101 -10.86 -8.84 -1.38
C ALA A 101 -11.37 -7.64 -2.18
N PHE A 102 -10.60 -6.54 -2.27
CA PHE A 102 -11.13 -5.27 -2.79
C PHE A 102 -10.44 -4.79 -4.05
N GLN A 103 -9.22 -5.22 -4.31
CA GLN A 103 -8.46 -4.85 -5.51
C GLN A 103 -7.64 -6.05 -6.00
N HIS A 104 -7.58 -6.24 -7.31
CA HIS A 104 -6.97 -7.40 -7.94
C HIS A 104 -5.89 -7.00 -8.96
N PRO A 105 -4.67 -6.58 -8.53
CA PRO A 105 -3.65 -6.04 -9.44
C PRO A 105 -3.30 -6.96 -10.61
N LEU A 106 -3.21 -8.27 -10.37
CA LEU A 106 -2.92 -9.23 -11.44
C LEU A 106 -4.02 -9.28 -12.51
N LYS A 107 -5.30 -9.06 -12.16
CA LYS A 107 -6.39 -8.96 -13.15
C LYS A 107 -6.28 -7.67 -13.96
N LEU A 108 -5.70 -6.60 -13.40
CA LEU A 108 -5.46 -5.31 -14.05
C LEU A 108 -4.19 -5.30 -14.90
N GLY A 109 -3.47 -6.42 -14.98
CA GLY A 109 -2.28 -6.57 -15.82
C GLY A 109 -0.95 -6.42 -15.10
N ALA A 110 -0.91 -6.14 -13.80
CA ALA A 110 0.33 -6.14 -13.04
C ALA A 110 0.99 -7.53 -13.04
N ASP A 111 2.32 -7.56 -12.97
CA ASP A 111 3.11 -8.78 -12.94
C ASP A 111 3.15 -9.39 -11.53
N LEU A 112 3.26 -8.52 -10.53
CA LEU A 112 3.37 -8.89 -9.13
C LEU A 112 2.32 -8.18 -8.29
N SER A 113 1.66 -8.91 -7.39
CA SER A 113 0.83 -8.36 -6.33
C SER A 113 1.43 -8.71 -4.99
N ILE A 114 1.74 -7.70 -4.19
CA ILE A 114 2.47 -7.80 -2.92
C ILE A 114 1.51 -7.50 -1.78
N TYR A 115 1.64 -8.24 -0.69
CA TYR A 115 0.84 -8.07 0.51
C TYR A 115 1.70 -8.18 1.76
N SER A 116 1.53 -7.29 2.69
CA SER A 116 1.90 -7.56 4.07
C SER A 116 0.93 -8.58 4.67
N ALA A 117 1.38 -9.83 4.84
CA ALA A 117 0.57 -10.86 5.47
C ALA A 117 0.28 -10.56 6.95
N THR A 118 1.12 -9.72 7.57
CA THR A 118 0.94 -9.12 8.90
C THR A 118 -0.43 -8.44 9.08
N LYS A 119 -1.06 -7.98 7.99
CA LYS A 119 -2.28 -7.17 7.98
C LYS A 119 -3.52 -8.05 7.80
N TYR A 120 -4.34 -7.80 6.79
CA TYR A 120 -5.61 -8.52 6.56
C TYR A 120 -5.45 -10.03 6.45
N LEU A 121 -4.35 -10.53 5.88
CA LEU A 121 -4.20 -11.98 5.65
C LEU A 121 -4.12 -12.74 6.97
N SER A 122 -3.29 -12.30 7.93
CA SER A 122 -3.27 -12.87 9.28
C SER A 122 -4.48 -12.45 10.10
N GLY A 123 -4.75 -11.15 10.15
CA GLY A 123 -5.96 -10.56 10.73
C GLY A 123 -6.06 -10.56 12.27
N TYR A 124 -4.96 -10.82 13.00
CA TYR A 124 -4.98 -10.93 14.46
C TYR A 124 -3.78 -10.23 15.14
N SER A 125 -2.99 -9.45 14.43
CA SER A 125 -1.84 -8.69 14.96
C SER A 125 -0.79 -9.55 15.69
N ASP A 126 -0.64 -10.81 15.35
CA ASP A 126 0.15 -11.81 16.09
C ASP A 126 1.22 -12.51 15.23
N MET A 127 1.39 -12.09 13.98
CA MET A 127 2.46 -12.58 13.11
C MET A 127 2.96 -11.47 12.17
N THR A 128 4.18 -11.64 11.69
CA THR A 128 4.79 -10.79 10.67
C THR A 128 5.11 -11.64 9.45
N GLY A 129 4.72 -11.16 8.26
CA GLY A 129 5.01 -11.89 7.03
C GLY A 129 4.66 -11.11 5.77
N GLY A 130 5.11 -11.60 4.64
CA GLY A 130 4.83 -11.07 3.32
C GLY A 130 4.41 -12.16 2.34
N VAL A 131 3.57 -11.80 1.38
CA VAL A 131 3.15 -12.67 0.28
C VAL A 131 3.32 -11.93 -1.02
N ILE A 132 3.88 -12.60 -2.02
CA ILE A 132 3.96 -12.12 -3.40
C ILE A 132 3.23 -13.11 -4.29
N LEU A 133 2.34 -12.61 -5.11
CA LEU A 133 1.63 -13.37 -6.13
C LEU A 133 2.06 -12.91 -7.52
N ALA A 134 2.18 -13.85 -8.44
CA ALA A 134 2.38 -13.59 -9.87
C ALA A 134 1.60 -14.60 -10.70
N LYS A 135 1.25 -14.24 -11.96
CA LYS A 135 0.67 -15.18 -12.91
C LYS A 135 1.72 -16.00 -13.62
N ASN A 136 2.90 -15.42 -13.88
CA ASN A 136 3.99 -16.09 -14.57
C ASN A 136 4.75 -17.00 -13.61
N PRO A 137 4.79 -18.35 -13.86
CA PRO A 137 5.53 -19.29 -13.02
C PRO A 137 7.05 -19.03 -12.98
N GLU A 138 7.65 -18.44 -14.01
CA GLU A 138 9.07 -18.09 -14.04
C GLU A 138 9.41 -17.04 -13.00
N LEU A 139 8.57 -15.98 -12.88
CA LEU A 139 8.76 -14.97 -11.83
C LEU A 139 8.66 -15.57 -10.43
N ILE A 140 7.76 -16.55 -10.25
CA ILE A 140 7.64 -17.27 -8.96
C ILE A 140 8.90 -18.09 -8.69
N ALA A 141 9.46 -18.78 -9.68
CA ALA A 141 10.69 -19.55 -9.51
C ALA A 141 11.89 -18.66 -9.13
N GLU A 142 12.04 -17.50 -9.78
CA GLU A 142 13.10 -16.53 -9.46
C GLU A 142 12.94 -15.97 -8.03
N LEU A 143 11.70 -15.60 -7.64
CA LEU A 143 11.40 -15.15 -6.27
C LEU A 143 11.70 -16.22 -5.23
N GLN A 144 11.33 -17.47 -5.49
CA GLN A 144 11.62 -18.60 -4.61
C GLN A 144 13.13 -18.83 -4.48
N GLY A 145 13.87 -18.75 -5.57
CA GLY A 145 15.33 -18.85 -5.59
C GLY A 145 16.00 -17.77 -4.75
N THR A 146 15.57 -16.51 -4.88
CA THR A 146 16.07 -15.39 -4.08
C THR A 146 15.70 -15.55 -2.61
N ARG A 147 14.45 -15.87 -2.31
CA ARG A 147 13.96 -16.12 -0.95
C ARG A 147 14.78 -17.20 -0.24
N ALA A 148 15.08 -18.31 -0.91
CA ALA A 148 15.88 -19.39 -0.33
C ALA A 148 17.30 -18.95 0.00
N LYS A 149 17.92 -18.11 -0.85
CA LYS A 149 19.28 -17.61 -0.67
C LYS A 149 19.38 -16.55 0.42
N LEU A 150 18.40 -15.65 0.52
CA LEU A 150 18.36 -14.57 1.52
C LEU A 150 17.80 -15.04 2.87
N GLY A 151 17.12 -16.19 2.92
CA GLY A 151 16.62 -16.78 4.16
C GLY A 151 15.35 -16.14 4.74
N ASN A 152 14.69 -15.24 4.02
CA ASN A 152 13.45 -14.59 4.44
C ASN A 152 12.22 -15.51 4.23
N ILE A 153 12.19 -16.60 4.97
CA ILE A 153 11.21 -17.69 4.88
C ILE A 153 10.36 -17.70 6.14
N LEU A 154 9.03 -17.77 5.99
CA LEU A 154 8.11 -17.95 7.11
C LEU A 154 8.36 -19.30 7.80
N GLN A 155 8.27 -19.31 9.12
CA GLN A 155 8.36 -20.52 9.91
C GLN A 155 7.13 -21.42 9.67
N PRO A 156 7.23 -22.74 9.85
CA PRO A 156 6.11 -23.67 9.64
C PRO A 156 4.87 -23.33 10.46
N ALA A 157 5.04 -22.87 11.71
CA ALA A 157 3.94 -22.46 12.56
C ALA A 157 3.18 -21.24 11.99
N GLU A 158 3.91 -20.24 11.47
CA GLU A 158 3.31 -19.06 10.83
C GLU A 158 2.59 -19.42 9.52
N CYS A 159 3.15 -20.35 8.74
CA CYS A 159 2.49 -20.87 7.54
C CYS A 159 1.16 -21.57 7.89
N TRP A 160 1.15 -22.37 8.95
CA TRP A 160 -0.06 -23.05 9.42
C TRP A 160 -1.12 -22.04 9.91
N ILE A 161 -0.72 -21.06 10.71
CA ILE A 161 -1.58 -19.97 11.18
C ILE A 161 -2.19 -19.24 9.97
N LEU A 162 -1.37 -18.82 9.02
CA LEU A 162 -1.83 -18.10 7.84
C LEU A 162 -2.82 -18.93 7.02
N THR A 163 -2.48 -20.20 6.75
CA THR A 163 -3.34 -21.12 5.99
C THR A 163 -4.71 -21.29 6.65
N SER A 164 -4.76 -21.41 7.97
CA SER A 164 -6.03 -21.56 8.71
C SER A 164 -6.92 -20.31 8.70
N ARG A 165 -6.33 -19.12 8.49
CA ARG A 165 -7.04 -17.82 8.51
C ARG A 165 -7.50 -17.32 7.15
N LEU A 166 -6.82 -17.74 6.08
CA LEU A 166 -7.14 -17.32 4.70
C LEU A 166 -8.62 -17.52 4.32
N PRO A 167 -9.30 -18.62 4.68
CA PRO A 167 -10.71 -18.81 4.33
C PRO A 167 -11.65 -17.71 4.83
N MET A 168 -11.29 -17.03 5.92
CA MET A 168 -12.11 -15.99 6.54
C MET A 168 -11.72 -14.56 6.14
N VAL A 169 -10.70 -14.38 5.30
CA VAL A 169 -10.20 -13.04 4.91
C VAL A 169 -11.31 -12.20 4.29
N ASN A 170 -12.03 -12.72 3.30
CA ASN A 170 -13.08 -11.97 2.61
C ASN A 170 -14.22 -11.56 3.54
N HIS A 171 -14.64 -12.45 4.45
CA HIS A 171 -15.69 -12.12 5.42
C HIS A 171 -15.27 -10.99 6.37
N ARG A 172 -14.04 -11.06 6.91
CA ARG A 172 -13.51 -10.03 7.80
C ARG A 172 -13.36 -8.69 7.06
N MET A 173 -12.74 -8.69 5.88
CA MET A 173 -12.53 -7.48 5.09
C MET A 173 -13.85 -6.83 4.69
N ASN A 174 -14.82 -7.60 4.21
CA ASN A 174 -16.14 -7.07 3.85
C ASN A 174 -16.84 -6.41 5.06
N ARG A 175 -16.75 -7.03 6.24
CA ARG A 175 -17.32 -6.43 7.46
C ARG A 175 -16.61 -5.14 7.85
N GLN A 176 -15.27 -5.14 7.79
CA GLN A 176 -14.45 -3.97 8.09
C GLN A 176 -14.73 -2.81 7.12
N SER A 177 -14.84 -3.07 5.81
CA SER A 177 -15.18 -2.05 4.82
C SER A 177 -16.56 -1.43 5.05
N LYS A 178 -17.58 -2.26 5.33
CA LYS A 178 -18.93 -1.77 5.67
C LYS A 178 -18.94 -0.91 6.93
N ASN A 179 -18.16 -1.27 7.93
CA ASN A 179 -18.03 -0.48 9.15
C ASN A 179 -17.32 0.86 8.86
N ALA A 180 -16.21 0.83 8.12
CA ALA A 180 -15.45 2.02 7.76
C ALA A 180 -16.31 2.99 6.93
N GLN A 181 -17.08 2.49 5.96
CA GLN A 181 -17.98 3.34 5.17
C GLN A 181 -19.01 4.04 6.06
N ARG A 182 -19.67 3.30 6.95
CA ARG A 182 -20.66 3.90 7.88
C ARG A 182 -20.05 4.94 8.80
N ILE A 183 -18.82 4.71 9.28
CA ILE A 183 -18.09 5.67 10.11
C ILE A 183 -17.73 6.91 9.27
N ALA A 184 -17.16 6.74 8.09
CA ALA A 184 -16.79 7.85 7.23
C ALA A 184 -18.00 8.73 6.87
N GLU A 185 -19.14 8.11 6.50
CA GLU A 185 -20.39 8.81 6.21
C GLU A 185 -20.95 9.57 7.43
N ALA A 186 -20.88 8.98 8.62
CA ALA A 186 -21.34 9.60 9.86
C ALA A 186 -20.49 10.79 10.31
N LEU A 187 -19.24 10.85 9.86
CA LEU A 187 -18.30 11.93 10.18
C LEU A 187 -18.38 13.10 9.19
N VAL A 188 -19.08 12.97 8.06
CA VAL A 188 -19.26 14.05 7.08
C VAL A 188 -19.97 15.24 7.73
N GLY A 189 -19.35 16.42 7.63
CA GLY A 189 -19.88 17.65 8.22
C GLY A 189 -19.65 17.81 9.73
N HIS A 190 -18.86 16.94 10.35
CA HIS A 190 -18.51 17.10 11.76
C HIS A 190 -17.63 18.35 11.97
N PRO A 191 -17.97 19.26 12.94
CA PRO A 191 -17.31 20.56 13.06
C PRO A 191 -15.83 20.52 13.38
N GLU A 192 -15.33 19.46 14.01
CA GLU A 192 -13.92 19.30 14.38
C GLU A 192 -13.08 18.64 13.27
N ILE A 193 -13.71 18.18 12.17
CA ILE A 193 -13.03 17.52 11.06
C ILE A 193 -12.86 18.48 9.89
N GLN A 194 -11.62 18.71 9.51
CA GLN A 194 -11.27 19.55 8.37
C GLN A 194 -11.42 18.78 7.05
N ALA A 195 -10.95 17.53 7.00
CA ALA A 195 -11.06 16.67 5.82
C ALA A 195 -11.17 15.20 6.20
N ILE A 196 -11.90 14.44 5.36
CA ILE A 196 -12.02 12.98 5.45
C ILE A 196 -11.48 12.39 4.15
N TYR A 197 -10.46 11.56 4.26
CA TYR A 197 -9.91 10.80 3.14
C TYR A 197 -10.44 9.37 3.23
N TYR A 198 -11.32 9.04 2.32
CA TYR A 198 -11.90 7.70 2.20
C TYR A 198 -12.38 7.50 0.75
N PRO A 199 -12.07 6.37 0.10
CA PRO A 199 -12.30 6.25 -1.35
C PRO A 199 -13.74 6.46 -1.82
N SER A 200 -14.76 6.09 -1.01
CA SER A 200 -16.15 6.36 -1.41
C SER A 200 -16.55 7.85 -1.34
N LEU A 201 -15.77 8.67 -0.64
CA LEU A 201 -16.00 10.11 -0.50
C LEU A 201 -15.14 10.97 -1.45
N PHE A 202 -14.43 10.37 -2.39
CA PHE A 202 -13.67 11.12 -3.38
C PHE A 202 -14.56 12.03 -4.19
N THR A 203 -14.10 13.27 -4.38
CA THR A 203 -14.75 14.30 -5.20
C THR A 203 -13.99 14.58 -6.50
N ASP A 204 -12.69 14.27 -6.55
CA ASP A 204 -11.89 14.37 -7.77
C ASP A 204 -12.33 13.33 -8.81
N PRO A 205 -12.78 13.75 -10.01
CA PRO A 205 -13.21 12.83 -11.05
C PRO A 205 -12.13 11.84 -11.50
N ALA A 206 -10.84 12.20 -11.39
CA ALA A 206 -9.75 11.29 -11.72
C ALA A 206 -9.64 10.16 -10.68
N GLN A 207 -9.70 10.48 -9.39
CA GLN A 207 -9.68 9.51 -8.31
C GLN A 207 -10.92 8.61 -8.30
N ILE A 208 -12.11 9.17 -8.62
CA ILE A 208 -13.34 8.39 -8.78
C ILE A 208 -13.17 7.35 -9.89
N ARG A 209 -12.69 7.76 -11.08
CA ARG A 209 -12.47 6.82 -12.20
C ARG A 209 -11.46 5.73 -11.88
N ILE A 210 -10.37 6.06 -11.19
CA ILE A 210 -9.37 5.07 -10.77
C ILE A 210 -10.00 4.07 -9.81
N ARG A 211 -10.67 4.53 -8.76
CA ARG A 211 -11.37 3.68 -7.79
C ARG A 211 -12.38 2.75 -8.47
N ASP A 212 -13.27 3.29 -9.28
CA ASP A 212 -14.37 2.53 -9.89
C ASP A 212 -13.87 1.45 -10.88
N ARG A 213 -12.70 1.69 -11.50
CA ARG A 213 -12.09 0.73 -12.41
C ARG A 213 -11.35 -0.40 -11.70
N GLN A 214 -10.74 -0.11 -10.54
CA GLN A 214 -9.79 -1.08 -9.94
C GLN A 214 -10.23 -1.64 -8.59
N CYS A 215 -11.29 -1.12 -7.97
CA CYS A 215 -11.72 -1.53 -6.64
C CYS A 215 -13.17 -1.98 -6.61
N ASP A 216 -13.42 -3.12 -5.97
CA ASP A 216 -14.77 -3.63 -5.71
C ASP A 216 -15.43 -2.96 -4.49
N PHE A 217 -14.61 -2.47 -3.54
CA PHE A 217 -15.04 -1.81 -2.29
C PHE A 217 -14.07 -0.71 -1.90
N PRO A 218 -14.50 0.28 -1.10
CA PRO A 218 -13.67 1.44 -0.74
C PRO A 218 -12.58 1.15 0.30
N GLY A 219 -12.47 -0.07 0.82
CA GLY A 219 -11.48 -0.41 1.84
C GLY A 219 -11.95 -0.22 3.26
N ALA A 220 -11.04 -0.41 4.22
CA ALA A 220 -11.35 -0.37 5.65
C ALA A 220 -10.50 0.63 6.45
N ILE A 221 -9.85 1.57 5.75
CA ILE A 221 -9.00 2.60 6.35
C ILE A 221 -9.62 3.97 6.06
N ILE A 222 -9.67 4.82 7.08
CA ILE A 222 -10.12 6.20 7.00
C ILE A 222 -8.98 7.07 7.50
N SER A 223 -8.65 8.13 6.77
CA SER A 223 -7.74 9.16 7.25
C SER A 223 -8.50 10.46 7.48
N LEU A 224 -8.15 11.17 8.53
CA LEU A 224 -8.83 12.39 8.96
C LEU A 224 -7.82 13.52 9.19
N ASP A 225 -8.16 14.71 8.70
CA ASP A 225 -7.53 15.93 9.15
C ASP A 225 -8.47 16.64 10.13
N LEU A 226 -7.94 17.04 11.27
CA LEU A 226 -8.71 17.69 12.32
C LEU A 226 -8.38 19.18 12.40
N HIS A 227 -9.40 20.01 12.67
CA HIS A 227 -9.17 21.38 13.07
C HIS A 227 -8.35 21.40 14.37
N GLY A 228 -7.31 22.26 14.45
CA GLY A 228 -6.38 22.27 15.59
C GLY A 228 -5.16 21.33 15.43
N GLY A 229 -5.04 20.63 14.31
CA GLY A 229 -3.84 19.91 13.89
C GLY A 229 -3.37 18.83 14.89
N LYS A 230 -2.05 18.73 15.07
CA LYS A 230 -1.43 17.69 15.91
C LYS A 230 -1.98 17.61 17.34
N LYS A 231 -2.28 18.77 17.98
CA LYS A 231 -2.82 18.78 19.34
C LYS A 231 -4.19 18.12 19.40
N ALA A 232 -5.09 18.52 18.50
CA ALA A 232 -6.43 17.93 18.41
C ALA A 232 -6.37 16.42 18.10
N ALA A 233 -5.47 16.00 17.21
CA ALA A 233 -5.27 14.58 16.89
C ALA A 233 -4.87 13.77 18.14
N PHE A 234 -3.94 14.25 18.95
CA PHE A 234 -3.56 13.56 20.19
C PHE A 234 -4.65 13.56 21.25
N GLU A 235 -5.43 14.65 21.38
CA GLU A 235 -6.57 14.70 22.29
C GLU A 235 -7.65 13.71 21.85
N THR A 236 -7.95 13.63 20.56
CA THR A 236 -8.87 12.64 19.98
C THR A 236 -8.39 11.22 20.27
N LEU A 237 -7.12 10.90 19.98
CA LEU A 237 -6.58 9.56 20.24
C LEU A 237 -6.67 9.14 21.71
N ARG A 238 -6.50 10.08 22.66
CA ARG A 238 -6.64 9.80 24.10
C ARG A 238 -8.08 9.57 24.53
N GLY A 239 -9.05 10.18 23.82
CA GLY A 239 -10.48 10.03 24.12
C GLY A 239 -11.13 8.81 23.48
N LEU A 240 -10.42 8.05 22.64
CA LEU A 240 -10.98 6.83 22.03
C LEU A 240 -11.06 5.71 23.05
N GLU A 241 -12.26 5.16 23.24
CA GLU A 241 -12.51 4.04 24.16
C GLU A 241 -12.47 2.69 23.44
N ILE A 242 -12.99 2.61 22.20
CA ILE A 242 -13.10 1.37 21.43
C ILE A 242 -11.85 1.17 20.56
N PHE A 243 -11.36 2.23 19.92
CA PHE A 243 -10.17 2.19 19.09
C PHE A 243 -8.91 2.18 19.95
N LYS A 244 -8.02 1.22 19.71
CA LYS A 244 -6.72 1.20 20.38
C LYS A 244 -5.77 2.15 19.68
N ASN A 245 -5.05 2.97 20.46
CA ASN A 245 -3.98 3.82 19.93
C ASN A 245 -2.75 2.93 19.65
N ALA A 246 -2.65 2.46 18.43
CA ALA A 246 -1.57 1.58 17.95
C ALA A 246 -1.42 1.68 16.44
N VAL A 247 -0.22 1.37 15.97
CA VAL A 247 0.08 1.17 14.55
C VAL A 247 -0.36 -0.21 14.09
N SER A 248 -0.45 -0.43 12.81
CA SER A 248 -0.91 -1.61 12.08
C SER A 248 -2.34 -1.43 11.57
N LEU A 249 -2.89 -2.44 10.91
CA LEU A 249 -4.22 -2.43 10.32
C LEU A 249 -4.69 -3.86 9.98
N GLY A 250 -5.97 -4.01 9.65
CA GLY A 250 -6.52 -5.24 9.06
C GLY A 250 -6.79 -6.38 10.03
N ALA A 251 -6.49 -6.19 11.32
CA ALA A 251 -6.80 -7.15 12.37
C ALA A 251 -8.26 -7.00 12.86
N VAL A 252 -8.64 -7.81 13.84
CA VAL A 252 -9.99 -7.79 14.43
C VAL A 252 -10.23 -6.57 15.34
N GLU A 253 -9.16 -5.95 15.83
CA GLU A 253 -9.25 -4.72 16.62
C GLU A 253 -9.39 -3.50 15.71
N SER A 254 -10.12 -2.50 16.20
CA SER A 254 -10.13 -1.16 15.61
C SER A 254 -8.94 -0.36 16.15
N LEU A 255 -8.13 0.18 15.23
CA LEU A 255 -6.90 0.90 15.54
C LEU A 255 -6.95 2.32 15.03
N ALA A 256 -6.29 3.23 15.74
CA ALA A 256 -6.06 4.59 15.31
C ALA A 256 -4.64 5.04 15.68
N CYS A 257 -4.01 5.83 14.84
CA CYS A 257 -2.70 6.42 15.13
C CYS A 257 -2.54 7.77 14.44
N HIS A 258 -1.55 8.55 14.89
CA HIS A 258 -1.13 9.77 14.19
C HIS A 258 0.06 9.43 13.26
N PRO A 259 -0.13 9.41 11.92
CA PRO A 259 0.85 8.86 10.98
C PRO A 259 2.23 9.54 11.07
N ALA A 260 2.28 10.88 11.10
CA ALA A 260 3.53 11.64 11.13
C ALA A 260 4.43 11.37 12.35
N THR A 261 3.88 10.88 13.47
CA THR A 261 4.66 10.54 14.66
C THR A 261 4.79 9.04 14.90
N ALA A 262 4.18 8.22 14.07
CA ALA A 262 4.17 6.77 14.21
C ALA A 262 4.75 6.07 12.98
N THR A 263 3.97 5.97 11.90
CA THR A 263 4.35 5.19 10.71
C THR A 263 5.26 5.93 9.73
N HIS A 264 5.34 7.27 9.82
CA HIS A 264 6.14 8.14 8.95
C HIS A 264 7.09 9.05 9.75
N SER A 265 7.42 8.68 10.99
CA SER A 265 8.29 9.48 11.87
C SER A 265 9.71 9.66 11.36
N GLU A 266 10.17 8.81 10.47
CA GLU A 266 11.51 8.87 9.87
C GLU A 266 11.56 9.71 8.58
N MET A 267 10.43 10.20 8.10
CA MET A 267 10.37 11.09 6.94
C MET A 267 10.70 12.53 7.36
N THR A 268 11.28 13.31 6.43
CA THR A 268 11.46 14.76 6.65
C THR A 268 10.11 15.46 6.85
N PRO A 269 10.07 16.63 7.54
CA PRO A 269 8.83 17.37 7.70
C PRO A 269 8.09 17.66 6.38
N GLU A 270 8.83 17.88 5.29
CA GLU A 270 8.28 18.06 3.94
C GLU A 270 7.68 16.76 3.37
N GLY A 271 8.23 15.61 3.73
CA GLY A 271 7.70 14.29 3.34
C GLY A 271 6.53 13.82 4.20
N GLN A 272 6.26 14.49 5.32
CA GLN A 272 5.12 14.21 6.23
C GLN A 272 3.88 15.06 5.91
N MET A 273 4.03 16.11 5.11
CA MET A 273 2.94 16.95 4.59
C MET A 273 2.42 16.39 3.28
#